data_96f9e3d4c2bbd94ded87cdb60f7a4c61
#
_entry.id   96f9e3d4c2bbd94ded87cdb60f7a4c61
#
_cell.length_a   1.000
_cell.length_b   1.000
_cell.length_c   1.000
_cell.angle_alpha   90.00
_cell.angle_beta   90.00
_cell.angle_gamma   90.00
#
_symmetry.space_group_name_H-M   'P 1'
#
loop_
_entity.id
_entity.type
_entity.pdbx_description
1 polymer ?
#
loop_
_entity_poly.entity_id
_entity_poly.type
_entity_poly.pdbx_seq_one_letter_code
_entity_poly.pdbx_strand_id
1 'polypeptide(L)'
;TIRYNRHRLVQPLWFSSLGLRKGGYLLLTLNRHDLLEKKAVLCSLMQTLAAKAGDMPVVAPMHPYVERAIKSLGLDMPHLHILPPQSYLHFGFLINQAKGIVTDSGNIAEEATFLDVPCITLNTYAEHPETWRFGTNELVGENSIALSAALDKLLHGDWKHTTLPDRWDGRTAERIVQTLINGEKI
;
A
#
# COMPACT_ATOMS: atom_id res chain seq x y z
N THR A 1 7.85 14.11 1.87
CA THR A 1 8.93 13.21 2.37
C THR A 1 9.42 12.29 1.26
N ILE A 2 8.57 11.50 0.57
CA ILE A 2 9.00 10.54 -0.47
C ILE A 2 9.69 11.21 -1.65
N ARG A 3 9.23 12.38 -2.11
CA ARG A 3 9.86 13.15 -3.18
C ARG A 3 11.34 13.46 -2.90
N TYR A 4 11.63 13.89 -1.67
CA TYR A 4 12.99 14.21 -1.24
C TYR A 4 13.88 12.97 -1.14
N ASN A 5 13.30 11.83 -0.75
CA ASN A 5 14.04 10.59 -0.50
C ASN A 5 14.05 9.61 -1.68
N ARG A 6 13.37 9.91 -2.81
CA ARG A 6 13.22 8.98 -3.93
C ARG A 6 14.58 8.44 -4.45
N HIS A 7 15.58 9.29 -4.52
CA HIS A 7 16.93 8.91 -4.98
C HIS A 7 17.78 8.21 -3.90
N ARG A 8 17.28 8.15 -2.65
CA ARG A 8 17.94 7.55 -1.50
C ARG A 8 17.33 6.19 -1.11
N LEU A 9 16.34 5.71 -1.85
CA LEU A 9 15.71 4.42 -1.58
C LEU A 9 16.74 3.30 -1.69
N VAL A 10 16.74 2.39 -0.71
CA VAL A 10 17.78 1.35 -0.56
C VAL A 10 17.12 -0.01 -0.63
N GLN A 11 17.68 -0.88 -1.49
CA GLN A 11 17.26 -2.27 -1.55
C GLN A 11 17.63 -3.02 -0.27
N PRO A 12 16.66 -3.69 0.40
CA PRO A 12 16.98 -4.57 1.52
C PRO A 12 17.87 -5.75 1.08
N LEU A 13 18.80 -6.18 1.92
CA LEU A 13 19.73 -7.27 1.59
C LEU A 13 19.01 -8.59 1.27
N TRP A 14 17.89 -8.86 1.94
CA TRP A 14 17.07 -10.07 1.73
C TRP A 14 16.26 -10.06 0.43
N PHE A 15 16.11 -8.92 -0.24
CA PHE A 15 15.28 -8.79 -1.44
C PHE A 15 15.71 -9.76 -2.56
N SER A 16 17.00 -9.80 -2.84
CA SER A 16 17.56 -10.71 -3.85
C SER A 16 17.52 -12.18 -3.41
N SER A 17 17.68 -12.46 -2.12
CA SER A 17 17.63 -13.84 -1.61
C SER A 17 16.25 -14.48 -1.68
N LEU A 18 15.18 -13.67 -1.71
CA LEU A 18 13.82 -14.12 -1.97
C LEU A 18 13.48 -14.19 -3.47
N GLY A 19 14.45 -13.98 -4.36
CA GLY A 19 14.23 -14.00 -5.80
C GLY A 19 13.31 -12.89 -6.33
N LEU A 20 13.10 -11.82 -5.54
CA LEU A 20 12.20 -10.74 -5.91
C LEU A 20 12.79 -9.85 -7.01
N ARG A 21 11.91 -9.35 -7.86
CA ARG A 21 12.25 -8.41 -8.94
C ARG A 21 11.19 -7.33 -9.06
N LYS A 22 11.53 -6.24 -9.72
CA LYS A 22 10.59 -5.15 -9.99
C LYS A 22 9.34 -5.67 -10.71
N GLY A 23 8.17 -5.29 -10.20
CA GLY A 23 6.87 -5.73 -10.74
C GLY A 23 6.56 -7.22 -10.56
N GLY A 24 7.38 -7.95 -9.80
CA GLY A 24 7.24 -9.39 -9.59
C GLY A 24 6.63 -9.79 -8.26
N TYR A 25 6.08 -8.88 -7.47
CA TYR A 25 5.45 -9.18 -6.18
C TYR A 25 4.38 -8.15 -5.82
N LEU A 26 3.48 -8.54 -4.93
CA LEU A 26 2.56 -7.65 -4.25
C LEU A 26 3.14 -7.26 -2.88
N LEU A 27 2.95 -6.01 -2.48
CA LEU A 27 3.29 -5.53 -1.13
C LEU A 27 2.02 -5.49 -0.29
N LEU A 28 2.01 -6.17 0.85
CA LEU A 28 0.91 -6.17 1.81
C LEU A 28 1.33 -5.46 3.08
N THR A 29 0.48 -4.53 3.55
CA THR A 29 0.64 -3.95 4.88
C THR A 29 -0.70 -3.86 5.60
N LEU A 30 -0.71 -4.28 6.85
CA LEU A 30 -1.85 -4.19 7.74
C LEU A 30 -1.38 -3.67 9.09
N ASN A 31 -2.16 -2.77 9.68
CA ASN A 31 -1.81 -2.15 10.96
C ASN A 31 -3.03 -1.79 11.82
N ARG A 32 -4.22 -1.71 11.23
CA ARG A 32 -5.43 -1.26 11.95
C ARG A 32 -5.99 -2.38 12.82
N HIS A 33 -6.07 -2.12 14.12
CA HIS A 33 -6.64 -3.05 15.09
C HIS A 33 -8.06 -3.46 14.75
N ASP A 34 -8.91 -2.51 14.34
CA ASP A 34 -10.30 -2.78 13.99
C ASP A 34 -10.47 -3.86 12.91
N LEU A 35 -9.60 -3.87 11.90
CA LEU A 35 -9.62 -4.89 10.85
C LEU A 35 -9.08 -6.23 11.38
N LEU A 36 -8.01 -6.19 12.19
CA LEU A 36 -7.38 -7.39 12.73
C LEU A 36 -8.30 -8.15 13.72
N GLU A 37 -9.18 -7.43 14.42
CA GLU A 37 -10.16 -8.02 15.35
C GLU A 37 -11.33 -8.70 14.61
N LYS A 38 -11.64 -8.27 13.39
CA LYS A 38 -12.71 -8.83 12.54
C LYS A 38 -12.23 -10.10 11.82
N LYS A 39 -11.96 -11.18 12.57
CA LYS A 39 -11.34 -12.41 12.05
C LYS A 39 -11.98 -12.95 10.77
N ALA A 40 -13.31 -12.96 10.66
CA ALA A 40 -14.00 -13.47 9.48
C ALA A 40 -13.73 -12.60 8.24
N VAL A 41 -13.71 -11.28 8.41
CA VAL A 41 -13.41 -10.31 7.35
C VAL A 41 -11.95 -10.45 6.93
N LEU A 42 -11.03 -10.43 7.89
CA LEU A 42 -9.60 -10.59 7.63
C LEU A 42 -9.32 -11.93 6.92
N CYS A 43 -9.94 -13.02 7.37
CA CYS A 43 -9.82 -14.33 6.72
C CYS A 43 -10.24 -14.28 5.25
N SER A 44 -11.43 -13.71 4.95
CA SER A 44 -11.94 -13.57 3.59
C SER A 44 -11.05 -12.72 2.69
N LEU A 45 -10.51 -11.61 3.21
CA LEU A 45 -9.57 -10.74 2.48
C LEU A 45 -8.25 -11.47 2.19
N MET A 46 -7.69 -12.16 3.17
CA MET A 46 -6.43 -12.91 3.00
C MET A 46 -6.58 -14.09 2.05
N GLN A 47 -7.69 -14.84 2.11
CA GLN A 47 -8.00 -15.89 1.15
C GLN A 47 -8.13 -15.36 -0.27
N THR A 48 -8.81 -14.22 -0.44
CA THR A 48 -8.96 -13.56 -1.74
C THR A 48 -7.62 -13.11 -2.29
N LEU A 49 -6.78 -12.49 -1.45
CA LEU A 49 -5.43 -12.08 -1.84
C LEU A 49 -4.58 -13.28 -2.28
N ALA A 50 -4.57 -14.37 -1.48
CA ALA A 50 -3.81 -15.58 -1.81
C ALA A 50 -4.28 -16.20 -3.13
N ALA A 51 -5.59 -16.36 -3.30
CA ALA A 51 -6.17 -16.95 -4.52
C ALA A 51 -5.86 -16.13 -5.78
N LYS A 52 -5.88 -14.79 -5.68
CA LYS A 52 -5.57 -13.90 -6.81
C LYS A 52 -4.08 -13.77 -7.09
N ALA A 53 -3.25 -13.72 -6.06
CA ALA A 53 -1.79 -13.67 -6.23
C ALA A 53 -1.26 -14.95 -6.88
N GLY A 54 -1.88 -16.11 -6.63
CA GLY A 54 -1.39 -17.40 -7.13
C GLY A 54 0.05 -17.63 -6.69
N ASP A 55 0.95 -17.86 -7.65
CA ASP A 55 2.38 -18.07 -7.40
C ASP A 55 3.17 -16.76 -7.21
N MET A 56 2.53 -15.60 -7.37
CA MET A 56 3.21 -14.31 -7.18
C MET A 56 3.50 -14.08 -5.71
N PRO A 57 4.76 -13.79 -5.33
CA PRO A 57 5.10 -13.48 -3.95
C PRO A 57 4.29 -12.32 -3.39
N VAL A 58 3.80 -12.47 -2.16
CA VAL A 58 3.22 -11.39 -1.36
C VAL A 58 4.20 -11.07 -0.25
N VAL A 59 4.81 -9.90 -0.32
CA VAL A 59 5.81 -9.43 0.65
C VAL A 59 5.10 -8.60 1.71
N ALA A 60 5.23 -8.96 2.96
CA ALA A 60 4.44 -8.41 4.05
C ALA A 60 5.31 -7.96 5.25
N PRO A 61 5.96 -6.79 5.18
CA PRO A 61 6.60 -6.20 6.35
C PRO A 61 5.53 -5.79 7.37
N MET A 62 5.58 -6.37 8.57
CA MET A 62 4.54 -6.13 9.57
C MET A 62 5.03 -6.28 11.00
N HIS A 63 4.30 -5.70 11.91
CA HIS A 63 4.55 -5.84 13.34
C HIS A 63 4.18 -7.25 13.85
N PRO A 64 4.82 -7.75 14.91
CA PRO A 64 4.55 -9.09 15.44
C PRO A 64 3.09 -9.34 15.84
N TYR A 65 2.33 -8.32 16.22
CA TYR A 65 0.91 -8.49 16.56
C TYR A 65 0.05 -8.77 15.32
N VAL A 66 0.38 -8.16 14.16
CA VAL A 66 -0.29 -8.41 12.88
C VAL A 66 0.04 -9.83 12.40
N GLU A 67 1.32 -10.21 12.47
CA GLU A 67 1.77 -11.57 12.14
C GLU A 67 1.00 -12.62 12.94
N ARG A 68 0.86 -12.42 14.27
CA ARG A 68 0.06 -13.32 15.11
C ARG A 68 -1.41 -13.39 14.69
N ALA A 69 -2.01 -12.24 14.35
CA ALA A 69 -3.39 -12.19 13.87
C ALA A 69 -3.55 -13.01 12.58
N ILE A 70 -2.69 -12.82 11.59
CA ILE A 70 -2.72 -13.55 10.32
C ILE A 70 -2.48 -15.06 10.54
N LYS A 71 -1.46 -15.43 11.32
CA LYS A 71 -1.18 -16.84 11.64
C LYS A 71 -2.35 -17.52 12.37
N SER A 72 -3.09 -16.78 13.21
CA SER A 72 -4.25 -17.33 13.92
C SER A 72 -5.43 -17.69 13.01
N LEU A 73 -5.43 -17.25 11.75
CA LEU A 73 -6.45 -17.62 10.76
C LEU A 73 -6.29 -19.07 10.27
N GLY A 74 -5.12 -19.68 10.45
CA GLY A 74 -4.83 -21.05 9.99
C GLY A 74 -4.84 -21.21 8.47
N LEU A 75 -4.62 -20.14 7.70
CA LEU A 75 -4.59 -20.19 6.25
C LEU A 75 -3.26 -20.70 5.73
N ASP A 76 -3.31 -21.56 4.71
CA ASP A 76 -2.14 -21.95 3.94
C ASP A 76 -1.86 -20.88 2.87
N MET A 77 -0.76 -20.16 3.02
CA MET A 77 -0.34 -19.08 2.11
C MET A 77 1.17 -19.22 1.82
N PRO A 78 1.58 -20.18 0.99
CA PRO A 78 2.99 -20.54 0.79
C PRO A 78 3.82 -19.41 0.17
N HIS A 79 3.20 -18.48 -0.55
CA HIS A 79 3.86 -17.34 -1.18
C HIS A 79 3.78 -16.04 -0.37
N LEU A 80 3.26 -16.09 0.87
CA LEU A 80 3.25 -14.97 1.80
C LEU A 80 4.57 -14.93 2.60
N HIS A 81 5.38 -13.91 2.34
CA HIS A 81 6.64 -13.67 3.03
C HIS A 81 6.45 -12.59 4.10
N ILE A 82 6.20 -13.02 5.34
CA ILE A 82 6.11 -12.12 6.49
C ILE A 82 7.53 -11.73 6.92
N LEU A 83 7.76 -10.45 7.05
CA LEU A 83 9.06 -9.85 7.37
C LEU A 83 8.91 -8.86 8.53
N PRO A 84 9.97 -8.59 9.28
CA PRO A 84 9.94 -7.55 10.30
C PRO A 84 9.72 -6.17 9.67
N PRO A 85 9.26 -5.17 10.46
CA PRO A 85 9.15 -3.80 10.01
C PRO A 85 10.45 -3.30 9.36
N GLN A 86 10.33 -2.54 8.29
CA GLN A 86 11.45 -2.04 7.52
C GLN A 86 11.71 -0.56 7.84
N SER A 87 12.93 -0.10 7.65
CA SER A 87 13.24 1.34 7.69
C SER A 87 12.50 2.08 6.56
N TYR A 88 12.30 3.38 6.71
CA TYR A 88 11.61 4.21 5.72
C TYR A 88 12.20 4.07 4.30
N LEU A 89 13.52 4.07 4.17
CA LEU A 89 14.19 3.97 2.87
C LEU A 89 14.07 2.57 2.24
N HIS A 90 14.12 1.51 3.05
CA HIS A 90 13.87 0.14 2.60
C HIS A 90 12.41 -0.05 2.21
N PHE A 91 11.48 0.46 3.03
CA PHE A 91 10.05 0.34 2.76
C PHE A 91 9.64 1.11 1.49
N GLY A 92 10.14 2.33 1.32
CA GLY A 92 9.95 3.11 0.10
C GLY A 92 10.50 2.40 -1.16
N PHE A 93 11.65 1.69 -1.02
CA PHE A 93 12.14 0.84 -2.10
C PHE A 93 11.13 -0.27 -2.44
N LEU A 94 10.58 -0.95 -1.42
CA LEU A 94 9.58 -2.00 -1.63
C LEU A 94 8.33 -1.46 -2.32
N ILE A 95 7.82 -0.28 -1.94
CA ILE A 95 6.72 0.38 -2.64
C ILE A 95 7.09 0.58 -4.11
N ASN A 96 8.24 1.23 -4.38
CA ASN A 96 8.66 1.62 -5.72
C ASN A 96 8.92 0.43 -6.68
N GLN A 97 9.16 -0.76 -6.15
CA GLN A 97 9.45 -1.97 -6.93
C GLN A 97 8.27 -2.95 -7.02
N ALA A 98 7.22 -2.76 -6.24
CA ALA A 98 6.05 -3.63 -6.23
C ALA A 98 5.28 -3.57 -7.56
N LYS A 99 4.60 -4.65 -7.93
CA LYS A 99 3.57 -4.65 -8.99
C LYS A 99 2.35 -3.86 -8.54
N GLY A 100 2.03 -3.95 -7.25
CA GLY A 100 0.97 -3.22 -6.59
C GLY A 100 0.98 -3.45 -5.10
N ILE A 101 0.16 -2.68 -4.40
CA ILE A 101 0.12 -2.64 -2.94
C ILE A 101 -1.30 -2.93 -2.48
N VAL A 102 -1.43 -3.74 -1.42
CA VAL A 102 -2.66 -3.89 -0.63
C VAL A 102 -2.38 -3.37 0.77
N THR A 103 -3.15 -2.40 1.24
CA THR A 103 -2.86 -1.71 2.50
C THR A 103 -4.12 -1.24 3.22
N ASP A 104 -4.03 -1.04 4.52
CA ASP A 104 -5.02 -0.34 5.34
C ASP A 104 -4.53 1.06 5.78
N SER A 105 -3.48 1.59 5.16
CA SER A 105 -2.85 2.87 5.51
C SER A 105 -3.06 3.94 4.43
N GLY A 106 -3.63 5.09 4.81
CA GLY A 106 -3.76 6.25 3.93
C GLY A 106 -2.41 6.84 3.50
N ASN A 107 -1.42 6.88 4.40
CA ASN A 107 -0.09 7.39 4.08
C ASN A 107 0.61 6.57 2.98
N ILE A 108 0.39 5.25 2.97
CA ILE A 108 0.96 4.39 1.92
C ILE A 108 0.26 4.65 0.58
N ALA A 109 -1.04 4.92 0.58
CA ALA A 109 -1.76 5.33 -0.63
C ALA A 109 -1.23 6.64 -1.22
N GLU A 110 -0.81 7.62 -0.37
CA GLU A 110 -0.14 8.83 -0.82
C GLU A 110 1.23 8.52 -1.45
N GLU A 111 2.07 7.73 -0.78
CA GLU A 111 3.39 7.37 -1.28
C GLU A 111 3.32 6.55 -2.57
N ALA A 112 2.37 5.62 -2.66
CA ALA A 112 2.09 4.84 -3.87
C ALA A 112 1.67 5.75 -5.03
N THR A 113 0.76 6.70 -4.79
CA THR A 113 0.34 7.70 -5.78
C THR A 113 1.53 8.52 -6.28
N PHE A 114 2.41 8.97 -5.38
CA PHE A 114 3.60 9.74 -5.75
C PHE A 114 4.60 8.93 -6.58
N LEU A 115 4.71 7.63 -6.31
CA LEU A 115 5.61 6.70 -7.01
C LEU A 115 4.98 6.06 -8.24
N ASP A 116 3.72 6.39 -8.54
CA ASP A 116 2.93 5.82 -9.65
C ASP A 116 2.82 4.28 -9.57
N VAL A 117 2.57 3.77 -8.36
CA VAL A 117 2.38 2.34 -8.11
C VAL A 117 0.91 2.06 -7.79
N PRO A 118 0.27 1.07 -8.44
CA PRO A 118 -1.09 0.65 -8.12
C PRO A 118 -1.27 0.35 -6.64
N CYS A 119 -2.32 0.91 -6.02
CA CYS A 119 -2.60 0.75 -4.60
C CYS A 119 -4.07 0.39 -4.38
N ILE A 120 -4.32 -0.60 -3.54
CA ILE A 120 -5.64 -1.03 -3.11
C ILE A 120 -5.75 -0.78 -1.61
N THR A 121 -6.70 0.05 -1.19
CA THR A 121 -6.90 0.38 0.23
C THR A 121 -8.10 -0.36 0.81
N LEU A 122 -7.86 -1.08 1.91
CA LEU A 122 -8.85 -1.86 2.64
C LEU A 122 -9.68 -1.03 3.64
N ASN A 123 -9.54 0.28 3.64
CA ASN A 123 -10.29 1.18 4.50
C ASN A 123 -11.72 1.36 3.99
N THR A 124 -12.65 1.58 4.91
CA THR A 124 -14.05 1.91 4.60
C THR A 124 -14.24 3.41 4.32
N TYR A 125 -13.21 4.21 4.50
CA TYR A 125 -13.20 5.65 4.23
C TYR A 125 -11.85 6.07 3.64
N ALA A 126 -11.85 7.15 2.87
CA ALA A 126 -10.64 7.72 2.31
C ALA A 126 -10.08 8.80 3.23
N GLU A 127 -8.88 8.58 3.78
CA GLU A 127 -8.14 9.62 4.52
C GLU A 127 -7.67 10.74 3.59
N HIS A 128 -7.28 10.38 2.38
CA HIS A 128 -6.75 11.26 1.35
C HIS A 128 -7.55 11.05 0.05
N PRO A 129 -8.71 11.73 -0.12
CA PRO A 129 -9.61 11.53 -1.25
C PRO A 129 -8.96 11.72 -2.62
N GLU A 130 -7.97 12.58 -2.73
CA GLU A 130 -7.22 12.82 -3.95
C GLU A 130 -6.45 11.60 -4.45
N THR A 131 -6.04 10.68 -3.56
CA THR A 131 -5.33 9.46 -3.93
C THR A 131 -6.18 8.52 -4.77
N TRP A 132 -7.48 8.44 -4.51
CA TRP A 132 -8.39 7.60 -5.28
C TRP A 132 -9.08 8.33 -6.43
N ARG A 133 -9.26 9.68 -6.33
CA ARG A 133 -9.85 10.48 -7.40
C ARG A 133 -8.90 10.68 -8.57
N PHE A 134 -7.65 11.00 -8.29
CA PHE A 134 -6.64 11.36 -9.27
C PHE A 134 -5.44 10.40 -9.27
N GLY A 135 -5.09 9.86 -8.10
CA GLY A 135 -3.94 9.01 -7.89
C GLY A 135 -4.18 7.53 -8.18
N THR A 136 -3.22 6.70 -7.77
CA THR A 136 -3.17 5.28 -8.07
C THR A 136 -4.03 4.42 -7.15
N ASN A 137 -4.69 5.01 -6.13
CA ASN A 137 -5.41 4.25 -5.13
C ASN A 137 -6.82 3.83 -5.60
N GLU A 138 -7.22 2.59 -5.31
CA GLU A 138 -8.61 2.10 -5.39
C GLU A 138 -9.07 1.73 -3.97
N LEU A 139 -10.15 2.37 -3.51
CA LEU A 139 -10.72 2.14 -2.18
C LEU A 139 -11.74 1.02 -2.25
N VAL A 140 -11.42 -0.14 -1.71
CA VAL A 140 -12.29 -1.34 -1.76
C VAL A 140 -12.96 -1.65 -0.43
N GLY A 141 -12.49 -1.04 0.66
CA GLY A 141 -13.00 -1.33 1.98
C GLY A 141 -12.71 -2.77 2.45
N GLU A 142 -13.45 -3.20 3.43
CA GLU A 142 -13.38 -4.55 4.00
C GLU A 142 -14.20 -5.56 3.14
N ASN A 143 -14.14 -5.43 1.81
CA ASN A 143 -14.98 -6.20 0.88
C ASN A 143 -14.12 -7.09 -0.03
N SER A 144 -14.19 -8.40 0.17
CA SER A 144 -13.41 -9.39 -0.58
C SER A 144 -13.77 -9.46 -2.06
N ILE A 145 -15.02 -9.17 -2.45
CA ILE A 145 -15.45 -9.14 -3.85
C ILE A 145 -14.84 -7.94 -4.55
N ALA A 146 -14.89 -6.77 -3.91
CA ALA A 146 -14.25 -5.56 -4.44
C ALA A 146 -12.72 -5.71 -4.52
N LEU A 147 -12.11 -6.33 -3.49
CA LEU A 147 -10.67 -6.66 -3.50
C LEU A 147 -10.33 -7.58 -4.67
N SER A 148 -11.13 -8.63 -4.90
CA SER A 148 -10.94 -9.56 -6.02
C SER A 148 -10.94 -8.83 -7.36
N ALA A 149 -11.93 -7.97 -7.60
CA ALA A 149 -12.05 -7.21 -8.84
C ALA A 149 -10.88 -6.22 -9.04
N ALA A 150 -10.45 -5.54 -7.96
CA ALA A 150 -9.31 -4.63 -8.01
C ALA A 150 -7.99 -5.38 -8.29
N LEU A 151 -7.78 -6.54 -7.66
CA LEU A 151 -6.61 -7.38 -7.92
C LEU A 151 -6.60 -7.90 -9.36
N ASP A 152 -7.74 -8.26 -9.94
CA ASP A 152 -7.82 -8.68 -11.35
C ASP A 152 -7.33 -7.56 -12.27
N LYS A 153 -7.82 -6.33 -12.12
CA LYS A 153 -7.35 -5.17 -12.90
C LYS A 153 -5.84 -4.96 -12.73
N LEU A 154 -5.36 -4.99 -11.49
CA LEU A 154 -3.94 -4.78 -11.18
C LEU A 154 -3.04 -5.84 -11.83
N LEU A 155 -3.42 -7.10 -11.72
CA LEU A 155 -2.61 -8.22 -12.20
C LEU A 155 -2.58 -8.29 -13.74
N HIS A 156 -3.69 -7.94 -14.41
CA HIS A 156 -3.77 -7.88 -15.88
C HIS A 156 -3.19 -6.60 -16.49
N GLY A 157 -2.85 -5.61 -15.66
CA GLY A 157 -2.30 -4.34 -16.13
C GLY A 157 -3.37 -3.32 -16.57
N ASP A 158 -4.63 -3.58 -16.26
CA ASP A 158 -5.78 -2.71 -16.57
C ASP A 158 -6.02 -1.68 -15.48
N TRP A 159 -4.93 -1.13 -14.91
CA TRP A 159 -5.04 -0.12 -13.86
C TRP A 159 -5.43 1.23 -14.45
N LYS A 160 -6.17 2.00 -13.67
CA LYS A 160 -6.64 3.32 -14.09
C LYS A 160 -5.49 4.26 -14.46
N HIS A 161 -5.75 5.16 -15.39
CA HIS A 161 -4.86 6.29 -15.64
C HIS A 161 -4.84 7.23 -14.44
N THR A 162 -3.66 7.68 -14.07
CA THR A 162 -3.43 8.46 -12.86
C THR A 162 -2.71 9.75 -13.17
N THR A 163 -2.96 10.75 -12.34
CA THR A 163 -2.24 12.00 -12.35
C THR A 163 -1.82 12.34 -10.93
N LEU A 164 -0.68 12.99 -10.79
CA LEU A 164 -0.30 13.50 -9.48
C LEU A 164 -1.27 14.61 -9.08
N PRO A 165 -1.89 14.55 -7.88
CA PRO A 165 -2.81 15.59 -7.44
C PRO A 165 -2.18 16.98 -7.43
N ASP A 166 -3.00 18.00 -7.69
CA ASP A 166 -2.55 19.39 -7.66
C ASP A 166 -1.89 19.74 -6.32
N ARG A 167 -0.86 20.57 -6.39
CA ARG A 167 -0.10 21.06 -5.22
C ARG A 167 0.72 19.99 -4.48
N TRP A 168 0.87 18.78 -5.01
CA TRP A 168 1.77 17.76 -4.48
C TRP A 168 3.25 18.02 -4.87
N ASP A 169 3.65 19.26 -4.84
CA ASP A 169 4.97 19.77 -5.25
C ASP A 169 5.97 19.95 -4.10
N GLY A 170 5.55 19.67 -2.85
CA GLY A 170 6.38 19.81 -1.64
C GLY A 170 6.45 21.24 -1.09
N ARG A 171 5.64 22.18 -1.59
CA ARG A 171 5.64 23.58 -1.17
C ARG A 171 4.48 23.95 -0.22
N THR A 172 3.91 22.98 0.47
CA THR A 172 2.77 23.19 1.37
C THR A 172 3.13 24.15 2.50
N ALA A 173 4.30 23.99 3.14
CA ALA A 173 4.73 24.88 4.22
C ALA A 173 4.85 26.34 3.76
N GLU A 174 5.39 26.59 2.56
CA GLU A 174 5.46 27.93 1.98
C GLU A 174 4.08 28.57 1.81
N ARG A 175 3.12 27.80 1.31
CA ARG A 175 1.73 28.26 1.13
C ARG A 175 1.04 28.58 2.46
N ILE A 176 1.24 27.72 3.47
CA ILE A 176 0.71 27.96 4.82
C ILE A 176 1.25 29.28 5.38
N VAL A 177 2.57 29.49 5.30
CA VAL A 177 3.20 30.72 5.76
C VAL A 177 2.67 31.94 5.01
N GLN A 178 2.54 31.86 3.70
CA GLN A 178 1.99 32.93 2.87
C GLN A 178 0.55 33.30 3.27
N THR A 179 -0.31 32.30 3.45
CA THR A 179 -1.70 32.49 3.89
C THR A 179 -1.75 33.16 5.27
N LEU A 180 -0.91 32.75 6.20
CA LEU A 180 -0.84 33.34 7.54
C LEU A 180 -0.36 34.80 7.51
N ILE A 181 0.66 35.13 6.69
CA ILE A 181 1.19 36.48 6.54
C ILE A 181 0.18 37.42 5.88
N ASN A 182 -0.50 36.94 4.86
CA ASN A 182 -1.48 37.74 4.10
C ASN A 182 -2.81 37.92 4.81
N GLY A 183 -3.03 37.24 5.94
CA GLY A 183 -4.29 37.29 6.70
C GLY A 183 -5.48 36.71 5.96
N GLU A 184 -5.26 35.89 4.93
CA GLU A 184 -6.31 35.20 4.20
C GLU A 184 -6.96 34.14 5.11
N LYS A 185 -8.29 34.18 5.23
CA LYS A 185 -9.04 33.12 5.92
C LYS A 185 -8.95 31.85 5.07
N ILE A 186 -8.53 30.76 5.72
CA ILE A 186 -8.54 29.41 5.14
C ILE A 186 -9.96 28.92 4.97
#